data_0a6388e1e91edf88e817e2312c21c18d
#
_entry.id   0a6388e1e91edf88e817e2312c21c18d
#
_cell.length_a   1.000
_cell.length_b   1.000
_cell.length_c   1.000
_cell.angle_alpha   90.00
_cell.angle_beta   90.00
_cell.angle_gamma   90.00
#
_symmetry.space_group_name_H-M   'P 1'
#
loop_
_entity.id
_entity.type
_entity.pdbx_description
1 polymer ?
#
loop_
_entity_poly.entity_id
_entity_poly.type
_entity_poly.pdbx_seq_one_letter_code
_entity_poly.pdbx_strand_id
1 'polypeptide(L)'
;LSGRDLQLIGYIIAVDLGVVALATFRSWRWLTLLALVGSLASYGAWYAEYGDTASHLTSEGSLTIIFLIFVGATTLFHFIWRRAPEAYDFTLMVANASAYFGISYGLLWDDYREWMGGFTLLLSLFYGGIAYLALVRIKGHVHLALMSLGIALIFLTVAVPVQLEGPWIGVAWSVQAAVLVWASFDLRIWQLRAFSLGV
;
A
#
# COMPACT_ATOMS: atom_id res chain seq x y z
N LEU A 1 23.30 -9.55 9.77
CA LEU A 1 22.09 -10.00 10.47
C LEU A 1 22.54 -10.83 11.65
N SER A 2 22.32 -10.35 12.88
CA SER A 2 22.48 -11.20 14.05
C SER A 2 21.40 -12.31 14.01
N GLY A 3 21.71 -13.50 14.51
CA GLY A 3 20.74 -14.59 14.51
C GLY A 3 19.43 -14.24 15.24
N ARG A 4 19.45 -13.22 16.11
CA ARG A 4 18.27 -12.70 16.84
C ARG A 4 17.35 -11.89 15.96
N ASP A 5 17.87 -11.09 15.01
CA ASP A 5 17.05 -10.26 14.12
C ASP A 5 16.22 -11.15 13.22
N LEU A 6 16.82 -12.21 12.67
CA LEU A 6 16.12 -13.20 11.85
C LEU A 6 15.06 -13.97 12.63
N GLN A 7 15.30 -14.26 13.91
CA GLN A 7 14.33 -14.95 14.75
C GLN A 7 13.11 -14.06 15.03
N LEU A 8 13.31 -12.78 15.35
CA LEU A 8 12.21 -11.86 15.64
C LEU A 8 11.37 -11.58 14.39
N ILE A 9 12.03 -11.29 13.26
CA ILE A 9 11.34 -11.06 11.99
C ILE A 9 10.57 -12.33 11.58
N GLY A 10 11.19 -13.50 11.69
CA GLY A 10 10.54 -14.79 11.43
C GLY A 10 9.32 -15.03 12.33
N TYR A 11 9.40 -14.63 13.58
CA TYR A 11 8.27 -14.71 14.54
C TYR A 11 7.13 -13.78 14.13
N ILE A 12 7.40 -12.51 13.80
CA ILE A 12 6.38 -11.56 13.36
C ILE A 12 5.68 -12.11 12.10
N ILE A 13 6.44 -12.55 11.10
CA ILE A 13 5.90 -13.15 9.87
C ILE A 13 5.01 -14.37 10.18
N ALA A 14 5.45 -15.26 11.05
CA ALA A 14 4.70 -16.47 11.41
C ALA A 14 3.38 -16.12 12.12
N VAL A 15 3.41 -15.15 13.03
CA VAL A 15 2.21 -14.65 13.73
C VAL A 15 1.25 -14.00 12.74
N ASP A 16 1.74 -13.13 11.86
CA ASP A 16 0.92 -12.43 10.86
C ASP A 16 0.24 -13.42 9.90
N LEU A 17 0.98 -14.40 9.38
CA LEU A 17 0.42 -15.45 8.54
C LEU A 17 -0.64 -16.27 9.29
N GLY A 18 -0.41 -16.57 10.56
CA GLY A 18 -1.37 -17.27 11.42
C GLY A 18 -2.65 -16.48 11.63
N VAL A 19 -2.53 -15.17 11.90
CA VAL A 19 -3.70 -14.29 12.11
C VAL A 19 -4.46 -14.09 10.80
N VAL A 20 -3.75 -13.89 9.67
CA VAL A 20 -4.38 -13.78 8.35
C VAL A 20 -5.12 -15.06 7.99
N ALA A 21 -4.53 -16.22 8.25
CA ALA A 21 -5.20 -17.51 8.06
C ALA A 21 -6.45 -17.63 8.93
N LEU A 22 -6.36 -17.34 10.24
CA LEU A 22 -7.51 -17.36 11.15
C LEU A 22 -8.61 -16.39 10.72
N ALA A 23 -8.27 -15.17 10.36
CA ALA A 23 -9.21 -14.16 9.88
C ALA A 23 -9.95 -14.61 8.61
N THR A 24 -9.24 -15.33 7.73
CA THR A 24 -9.81 -15.89 6.50
C THR A 24 -10.86 -16.98 6.78
N PHE A 25 -10.61 -17.85 7.77
CA PHE A 25 -11.52 -18.98 8.10
C PHE A 25 -12.70 -18.57 9.00
N ARG A 26 -12.50 -17.57 9.90
CA ARG A 26 -13.50 -17.21 10.94
C ARG A 26 -14.26 -15.93 10.68
N SER A 27 -14.02 -15.24 9.53
CA SER A 27 -14.62 -13.93 9.20
C SER A 27 -14.38 -12.82 10.26
N TRP A 28 -13.34 -12.95 11.09
CA TRP A 28 -12.96 -11.97 12.10
C TRP A 28 -12.06 -10.89 11.50
N ARG A 29 -12.60 -10.11 10.59
CA ARG A 29 -11.86 -9.11 9.81
C ARG A 29 -11.22 -8.02 10.67
N TRP A 30 -11.83 -7.62 11.76
CA TRP A 30 -11.26 -6.65 12.70
C TRP A 30 -9.94 -7.13 13.32
N LEU A 31 -9.75 -8.46 13.44
CA LEU A 31 -8.53 -9.06 13.95
C LEU A 31 -7.34 -8.76 13.02
N THR A 32 -7.57 -8.67 11.70
CA THR A 32 -6.52 -8.34 10.73
C THR A 32 -6.01 -6.90 10.91
N LEU A 33 -6.89 -5.97 11.27
CA LEU A 33 -6.49 -4.59 11.55
C LEU A 33 -5.70 -4.50 12.86
N LEU A 34 -6.13 -5.24 13.88
CA LEU A 34 -5.40 -5.34 15.13
C LEU A 34 -4.02 -5.97 14.92
N ALA A 35 -3.94 -7.00 14.07
CA ALA A 35 -2.66 -7.62 13.68
C ALA A 35 -1.75 -6.63 12.97
N LEU A 36 -2.26 -5.85 12.01
CA LEU A 36 -1.46 -4.82 11.35
C LEU A 36 -0.87 -3.83 12.36
N VAL A 37 -1.68 -3.34 13.31
CA VAL A 37 -1.20 -2.44 14.36
C VAL A 37 -0.15 -3.12 15.24
N GLY A 38 -0.38 -4.38 15.62
CA GLY A 38 0.56 -5.16 16.42
C GLY A 38 1.89 -5.39 15.71
N SER A 39 1.86 -5.71 14.41
CA SER A 39 3.06 -5.94 13.60
C SER A 39 3.86 -4.65 13.40
N LEU A 40 3.17 -3.55 13.11
CA LEU A 40 3.83 -2.25 12.99
C LEU A 40 4.42 -1.76 14.32
N ALA A 41 3.72 -2.00 15.45
CA ALA A 41 4.23 -1.69 16.78
C ALA A 41 5.45 -2.54 17.13
N SER A 42 5.43 -3.85 16.81
CA SER A 42 6.55 -4.76 17.02
C SER A 42 7.75 -4.40 16.15
N TYR A 43 7.50 -4.03 14.89
CA TYR A 43 8.53 -3.51 13.98
C TYR A 43 9.14 -2.20 14.52
N GLY A 44 8.30 -1.27 14.96
CA GLY A 44 8.75 0.01 15.53
C GLY A 44 9.59 -0.18 16.81
N ALA A 45 9.20 -1.08 17.70
CA ALA A 45 9.97 -1.43 18.90
C ALA A 45 11.32 -2.06 18.55
N TRP A 46 11.34 -2.97 17.57
CA TRP A 46 12.59 -3.54 17.07
C TRP A 46 13.50 -2.47 16.44
N TYR A 47 12.93 -1.59 15.64
CA TYR A 47 13.69 -0.52 14.98
C TYR A 47 14.24 0.50 15.98
N ALA A 48 13.51 0.81 17.03
CA ALA A 48 13.97 1.69 18.10
C ALA A 48 15.18 1.13 18.87
N GLU A 49 15.30 -0.20 19.00
CA GLU A 49 16.39 -0.85 19.71
C GLU A 49 17.60 -1.17 18.81
N TYR A 50 17.33 -1.56 17.56
CA TYR A 50 18.36 -2.13 16.66
C TYR A 50 18.51 -1.36 15.34
N GLY A 51 17.73 -0.31 15.09
CA GLY A 51 17.70 0.42 13.82
C GLY A 51 19.07 0.99 13.42
N ASP A 52 19.82 1.55 14.39
CA ASP A 52 21.14 2.13 14.15
C ASP A 52 22.19 1.09 13.70
N THR A 53 21.99 -0.18 14.03
CA THR A 53 22.92 -1.27 13.69
C THR A 53 22.42 -2.13 12.53
N ALA A 54 21.15 -2.01 12.18
CA ALA A 54 20.53 -2.76 11.10
C ALA A 54 20.86 -2.14 9.74
N SER A 55 21.06 -2.99 8.73
CA SER A 55 21.20 -2.48 7.36
C SER A 55 19.86 -1.98 6.83
N HIS A 56 19.87 -0.92 6.00
CA HIS A 56 18.66 -0.42 5.32
C HIS A 56 17.89 -1.53 4.59
N LEU A 57 18.62 -2.46 3.98
CA LEU A 57 18.01 -3.62 3.30
C LEU A 57 17.22 -4.52 4.26
N THR A 58 17.71 -4.71 5.49
CA THR A 58 17.02 -5.53 6.50
C THR A 58 15.77 -4.82 7.01
N SER A 59 15.89 -3.52 7.33
CA SER A 59 14.79 -2.73 7.83
C SER A 59 13.67 -2.61 6.79
N GLU A 60 14.01 -2.18 5.59
CA GLU A 60 13.05 -2.03 4.49
C GLU A 60 12.50 -3.38 4.01
N GLY A 61 13.34 -4.40 3.92
CA GLY A 61 12.91 -5.76 3.52
C GLY A 61 11.91 -6.35 4.51
N SER A 62 12.11 -6.17 5.81
CA SER A 62 11.19 -6.65 6.85
C SER A 62 9.84 -5.93 6.76
N LEU A 63 9.87 -4.61 6.61
CA LEU A 63 8.69 -3.78 6.45
C LEU A 63 7.91 -4.14 5.17
N THR A 64 8.64 -4.39 4.07
CA THR A 64 8.05 -4.83 2.80
C THR A 64 7.35 -6.18 2.92
N ILE A 65 7.92 -7.13 3.67
CA ILE A 65 7.28 -8.44 3.90
C ILE A 65 5.98 -8.25 4.69
N ILE A 66 5.98 -7.47 5.76
CA ILE A 66 4.76 -7.16 6.53
C ILE A 66 3.72 -6.54 5.59
N PHE A 67 4.09 -5.51 4.83
CA PHE A 67 3.21 -4.87 3.85
C PHE A 67 2.58 -5.87 2.88
N LEU A 68 3.37 -6.76 2.29
CA LEU A 68 2.89 -7.74 1.32
C LEU A 68 1.96 -8.80 1.93
N ILE A 69 2.19 -9.20 3.20
CA ILE A 69 1.28 -10.09 3.94
C ILE A 69 -0.11 -9.46 4.05
N PHE A 70 -0.20 -8.19 4.44
CA PHE A 70 -1.47 -7.51 4.60
C PHE A 70 -2.12 -7.11 3.27
N VAL A 71 -1.35 -6.82 2.22
CA VAL A 71 -1.89 -6.72 0.85
C VAL A 71 -2.47 -8.06 0.42
N GLY A 72 -1.76 -9.16 0.67
CA GLY A 72 -2.25 -10.52 0.40
C GLY A 72 -3.55 -10.81 1.16
N ALA A 73 -3.61 -10.46 2.45
CA ALA A 73 -4.80 -10.66 3.27
C ALA A 73 -6.04 -9.95 2.70
N THR A 74 -5.88 -8.73 2.19
CA THR A 74 -6.98 -7.94 1.63
C THR A 74 -7.32 -8.33 0.19
N THR A 75 -6.33 -8.66 -0.63
CA THR A 75 -6.55 -8.93 -2.05
C THR A 75 -6.84 -10.41 -2.32
N LEU A 76 -6.01 -11.34 -1.83
CA LEU A 76 -6.16 -12.78 -2.09
C LEU A 76 -7.48 -13.31 -1.54
N PHE A 77 -7.95 -12.81 -0.41
CA PHE A 77 -9.24 -13.19 0.13
C PHE A 77 -10.37 -12.95 -0.88
N HIS A 78 -10.41 -11.77 -1.52
CA HIS A 78 -11.43 -11.43 -2.51
C HIS A 78 -11.25 -12.22 -3.82
N PHE A 79 -10.00 -12.53 -4.19
CA PHE A 79 -9.72 -13.37 -5.36
C PHE A 79 -10.17 -14.82 -5.18
N ILE A 80 -9.98 -15.39 -3.97
CA ILE A 80 -10.28 -16.80 -3.68
C ILE A 80 -11.78 -16.99 -3.39
N TRP A 81 -12.34 -16.17 -2.49
CA TRP A 81 -13.70 -16.35 -1.96
C TRP A 81 -14.76 -15.56 -2.73
N ARG A 82 -14.38 -14.74 -3.69
CA ARG A 82 -15.28 -13.93 -4.55
C ARG A 82 -16.32 -13.14 -3.75
N ARG A 83 -15.98 -12.67 -2.55
CA ARG A 83 -16.85 -11.82 -1.72
C ARG A 83 -16.63 -10.36 -2.03
N ALA A 84 -17.72 -9.57 -1.98
CA ALA A 84 -17.62 -8.13 -2.14
C ALA A 84 -16.79 -7.53 -1.00
N PRO A 85 -15.88 -6.57 -1.29
CA PRO A 85 -15.14 -5.84 -0.25
C PRO A 85 -16.09 -4.96 0.56
N GLU A 86 -15.85 -4.88 1.86
CA GLU A 86 -16.55 -4.01 2.79
C GLU A 86 -15.71 -2.75 3.05
N ALA A 87 -16.31 -1.72 3.65
CA ALA A 87 -15.61 -0.48 4.02
C ALA A 87 -14.36 -0.74 4.89
N TYR A 88 -14.40 -1.81 5.65
CA TYR A 88 -13.32 -2.28 6.50
C TYR A 88 -12.07 -2.71 5.71
N ASP A 89 -12.26 -3.43 4.61
CA ASP A 89 -11.16 -3.88 3.75
C ASP A 89 -10.45 -2.67 3.11
N PHE A 90 -11.22 -1.64 2.76
CA PHE A 90 -10.67 -0.38 2.28
C PHE A 90 -9.82 0.31 3.36
N THR A 91 -10.33 0.40 4.59
CA THR A 91 -9.58 1.00 5.70
C THR A 91 -8.26 0.26 5.94
N LEU A 92 -8.27 -1.08 5.91
CA LEU A 92 -7.06 -1.88 6.06
C LEU A 92 -6.07 -1.67 4.91
N MET A 93 -6.55 -1.61 3.66
CA MET A 93 -5.70 -1.34 2.50
C MET A 93 -5.03 0.04 2.58
N VAL A 94 -5.81 1.07 2.91
CA VAL A 94 -5.29 2.45 3.04
C VAL A 94 -4.33 2.56 4.22
N ALA A 95 -4.67 1.99 5.38
CA ALA A 95 -3.82 2.02 6.56
C ALA A 95 -2.48 1.32 6.30
N ASN A 96 -2.52 0.12 5.70
CA ASN A 96 -1.31 -0.63 5.36
C ASN A 96 -0.43 0.13 4.34
N ALA A 97 -1.04 0.66 3.27
CA ALA A 97 -0.33 1.43 2.25
C ALA A 97 0.30 2.71 2.81
N SER A 98 -0.45 3.45 3.64
CA SER A 98 0.01 4.70 4.25
C SER A 98 1.11 4.46 5.29
N ALA A 99 0.96 3.43 6.12
CA ALA A 99 1.96 3.06 7.11
C ALA A 99 3.27 2.61 6.43
N TYR A 100 3.17 1.73 5.43
CA TYR A 100 4.34 1.29 4.66
C TYR A 100 5.07 2.48 4.04
N PHE A 101 4.35 3.32 3.28
CA PHE A 101 4.94 4.49 2.64
C PHE A 101 5.55 5.46 3.66
N GLY A 102 4.83 5.77 4.75
CA GLY A 102 5.31 6.74 5.76
C GLY A 102 6.56 6.26 6.48
N ILE A 103 6.65 4.98 6.84
CA ILE A 103 7.82 4.41 7.49
C ILE A 103 8.99 4.30 6.51
N SER A 104 8.77 3.78 5.30
CA SER A 104 9.80 3.71 4.26
C SER A 104 10.32 5.09 3.87
N TYR A 105 9.44 6.10 3.82
CA TYR A 105 9.83 7.48 3.59
C TYR A 105 10.79 7.98 4.67
N GLY A 106 10.48 7.74 5.96
CA GLY A 106 11.36 8.10 7.06
C GLY A 106 12.69 7.34 7.08
N LEU A 107 12.68 6.06 6.64
CA LEU A 107 13.89 5.22 6.61
C LEU A 107 14.85 5.57 5.47
N LEU A 108 14.33 5.94 4.32
CA LEU A 108 15.11 6.06 3.08
C LEU A 108 15.36 7.51 2.68
N TRP A 109 14.69 8.50 3.29
CA TRP A 109 14.76 9.88 2.87
C TRP A 109 16.16 10.46 2.86
N ASP A 110 16.94 10.21 3.89
CA ASP A 110 18.27 10.82 4.05
C ASP A 110 19.28 10.28 3.03
N ASP A 111 19.23 8.99 2.72
CA ASP A 111 20.20 8.32 1.86
C ASP A 111 19.73 8.15 0.41
N TYR A 112 18.41 8.11 0.18
CA TYR A 112 17.83 7.75 -1.12
C TYR A 112 16.77 8.75 -1.62
N ARG A 113 16.87 10.02 -1.21
CA ARG A 113 15.90 11.08 -1.57
C ARG A 113 15.61 11.13 -3.07
N GLU A 114 16.62 10.99 -3.91
CA GLU A 114 16.49 11.06 -5.36
C GLU A 114 15.62 9.94 -5.95
N TRP A 115 15.52 8.81 -5.25
CA TRP A 115 14.77 7.65 -5.69
C TRP A 115 13.36 7.56 -5.08
N MET A 116 13.03 8.43 -4.12
CA MET A 116 11.76 8.37 -3.38
C MET A 116 10.54 8.60 -4.28
N GLY A 117 10.63 9.46 -5.29
CA GLY A 117 9.58 9.61 -6.28
C GLY A 117 9.39 8.36 -7.14
N GLY A 118 10.49 7.70 -7.52
CA GLY A 118 10.45 6.39 -8.21
C GLY A 118 9.83 5.30 -7.34
N PHE A 119 10.15 5.26 -6.05
CA PHE A 119 9.54 4.35 -5.08
C PHE A 119 8.02 4.59 -4.95
N THR A 120 7.61 5.85 -4.84
CA THR A 120 6.19 6.22 -4.77
C THR A 120 5.44 5.85 -6.06
N LEU A 121 6.08 6.05 -7.23
CA LEU A 121 5.55 5.63 -8.52
C LEU A 121 5.42 4.10 -8.61
N LEU A 122 6.38 3.35 -8.07
CA LEU A 122 6.33 1.89 -8.02
C LEU A 122 5.12 1.41 -7.19
N LEU A 123 4.82 2.05 -6.06
CA LEU A 123 3.61 1.77 -5.27
C LEU A 123 2.33 2.09 -6.06
N SER A 124 2.32 3.21 -6.80
CA SER A 124 1.20 3.53 -7.69
C SER A 124 0.97 2.44 -8.73
N LEU A 125 2.03 2.00 -9.41
CA LEU A 125 1.97 0.92 -10.41
C LEU A 125 1.55 -0.42 -9.78
N PHE A 126 2.02 -0.72 -8.59
CA PHE A 126 1.65 -1.93 -7.85
C PHE A 126 0.14 -1.98 -7.57
N TYR A 127 -0.43 -0.91 -7.00
CA TYR A 127 -1.88 -0.83 -6.76
C TYR A 127 -2.70 -0.72 -8.05
N GLY A 128 -2.17 -0.08 -9.09
CA GLY A 128 -2.74 -0.08 -10.44
C GLY A 128 -2.79 -1.48 -11.04
N GLY A 129 -1.75 -2.28 -10.83
CA GLY A 129 -1.70 -3.69 -11.22
C GLY A 129 -2.75 -4.53 -10.50
N ILE A 130 -2.93 -4.32 -9.18
CA ILE A 130 -4.01 -4.97 -8.41
C ILE A 130 -5.38 -4.58 -8.96
N ALA A 131 -5.60 -3.29 -9.26
CA ALA A 131 -6.85 -2.81 -9.85
C ALA A 131 -7.13 -3.47 -11.20
N TYR A 132 -6.14 -3.54 -12.07
CA TYR A 132 -6.24 -4.22 -13.36
C TYR A 132 -6.57 -5.70 -13.22
N LEU A 133 -5.86 -6.41 -12.35
CA LEU A 133 -6.11 -7.84 -12.09
C LEU A 133 -7.54 -8.06 -11.54
N ALA A 134 -8.00 -7.18 -10.65
CA ALA A 134 -9.35 -7.24 -10.10
C ALA A 134 -10.41 -7.07 -11.21
N LEU A 135 -10.21 -6.14 -12.15
CA LEU A 135 -11.13 -5.94 -13.28
C LEU A 135 -11.16 -7.14 -14.24
N VAL A 136 -9.99 -7.71 -14.54
CA VAL A 136 -9.89 -8.80 -15.54
C VAL A 136 -10.34 -10.15 -14.96
N ARG A 137 -9.99 -10.44 -13.70
CA ARG A 137 -10.20 -11.77 -13.09
C ARG A 137 -11.48 -11.91 -12.31
N ILE A 138 -12.04 -10.82 -11.76
CA ILE A 138 -13.20 -10.86 -10.89
C ILE A 138 -14.37 -10.14 -11.55
N LYS A 139 -15.12 -10.85 -12.40
CA LYS A 139 -16.35 -10.31 -13.00
C LYS A 139 -17.37 -10.01 -11.88
N GLY A 140 -17.76 -8.74 -11.74
CA GLY A 140 -18.79 -8.30 -10.80
C GLY A 140 -18.31 -7.57 -9.54
N HIS A 141 -17.01 -7.54 -9.25
CA HIS A 141 -16.46 -6.85 -8.06
C HIS A 141 -15.66 -5.60 -8.42
N VAL A 142 -16.33 -4.63 -9.02
CA VAL A 142 -15.74 -3.33 -9.41
C VAL A 142 -15.19 -2.56 -8.19
N HIS A 143 -15.74 -2.80 -6.99
CA HIS A 143 -15.34 -2.09 -5.76
C HIS A 143 -13.86 -2.29 -5.39
N LEU A 144 -13.34 -3.52 -5.46
CA LEU A 144 -11.91 -3.78 -5.17
C LEU A 144 -11.01 -3.06 -6.19
N ALA A 145 -11.39 -3.08 -7.45
CA ALA A 145 -10.66 -2.40 -8.51
C ALA A 145 -10.66 -0.88 -8.30
N LEU A 146 -11.82 -0.30 -7.94
CA LEU A 146 -11.94 1.14 -7.67
C LEU A 146 -11.15 1.55 -6.41
N MET A 147 -11.18 0.74 -5.35
CA MET A 147 -10.38 0.97 -4.13
C MET A 147 -8.88 0.98 -4.44
N SER A 148 -8.40 -0.05 -5.13
CA SER A 148 -6.98 -0.16 -5.52
C SER A 148 -6.57 0.95 -6.48
N LEU A 149 -7.43 1.30 -7.44
CA LEU A 149 -7.20 2.42 -8.36
C LEU A 149 -7.12 3.75 -7.61
N GLY A 150 -7.99 3.98 -6.62
CA GLY A 150 -7.96 5.17 -5.78
C GLY A 150 -6.62 5.31 -5.05
N ILE A 151 -6.12 4.23 -4.45
CA ILE A 151 -4.80 4.22 -3.78
C ILE A 151 -3.69 4.48 -4.80
N ALA A 152 -3.75 3.86 -5.98
CA ALA A 152 -2.77 4.09 -7.05
C ALA A 152 -2.71 5.56 -7.47
N LEU A 153 -3.88 6.20 -7.63
CA LEU A 153 -3.97 7.62 -7.99
C LEU A 153 -3.44 8.53 -6.88
N ILE A 154 -3.69 8.20 -5.61
CA ILE A 154 -3.12 8.94 -4.48
C ILE A 154 -1.59 8.87 -4.52
N PHE A 155 -0.99 7.68 -4.68
CA PHE A 155 0.46 7.55 -4.79
C PHE A 155 1.02 8.25 -6.02
N LEU A 156 0.31 8.24 -7.16
CA LEU A 156 0.71 9.00 -8.34
C LEU A 156 0.75 10.49 -8.05
N THR A 157 -0.26 11.01 -7.33
CA THR A 157 -0.33 12.42 -6.94
C THR A 157 0.78 12.80 -5.97
N VAL A 158 1.08 11.92 -5.00
CA VAL A 158 2.15 12.11 -4.01
C VAL A 158 3.54 12.00 -4.65
N ALA A 159 3.73 11.17 -5.66
CA ALA A 159 5.01 11.02 -6.36
C ALA A 159 5.51 12.35 -6.96
N VAL A 160 4.57 13.20 -7.38
CA VAL A 160 4.88 14.51 -8.00
C VAL A 160 5.66 15.42 -7.03
N PRO A 161 5.15 15.82 -5.84
CA PRO A 161 5.88 16.71 -4.95
C PRO A 161 7.06 16.03 -4.25
N VAL A 162 7.11 14.70 -4.20
CA VAL A 162 8.26 13.96 -3.69
C VAL A 162 9.46 14.03 -4.63
N GLN A 163 9.20 14.05 -5.95
CA GLN A 163 10.26 14.03 -6.98
C GLN A 163 10.55 15.41 -7.56
N LEU A 164 9.54 16.27 -7.70
CA LEU A 164 9.65 17.54 -8.40
C LEU A 164 9.68 18.70 -7.41
N GLU A 165 10.35 19.78 -7.81
CA GLU A 165 10.45 21.01 -7.03
C GLU A 165 9.88 22.21 -7.81
N GLY A 166 9.38 23.19 -7.05
CA GLY A 166 8.93 24.47 -7.59
C GLY A 166 7.74 24.37 -8.57
N PRO A 167 7.77 25.12 -9.69
CA PRO A 167 6.62 25.23 -10.59
C PRO A 167 6.29 23.94 -11.33
N TRP A 168 7.22 22.97 -11.40
CA TRP A 168 7.01 21.70 -12.07
C TRP A 168 5.94 20.85 -11.40
N ILE A 169 5.71 21.04 -10.09
CA ILE A 169 4.62 20.37 -9.34
C ILE A 169 3.27 20.75 -9.96
N GLY A 170 3.02 22.05 -10.16
CA GLY A 170 1.76 22.52 -10.74
C GLY A 170 1.55 22.04 -12.18
N VAL A 171 2.61 22.00 -12.97
CA VAL A 171 2.55 21.48 -14.35
C VAL A 171 2.19 19.99 -14.35
N ALA A 172 2.86 19.19 -13.53
CA ALA A 172 2.62 17.74 -13.46
C ALA A 172 1.19 17.43 -12.98
N TRP A 173 0.69 18.12 -11.95
CA TRP A 173 -0.69 17.96 -11.48
C TRP A 173 -1.72 18.39 -12.53
N SER A 174 -1.44 19.48 -13.28
CA SER A 174 -2.32 19.91 -14.38
C SER A 174 -2.41 18.86 -15.49
N VAL A 175 -1.29 18.24 -15.85
CA VAL A 175 -1.26 17.13 -16.81
C VAL A 175 -2.00 15.91 -16.27
N GLN A 176 -1.78 15.55 -15.02
CA GLN A 176 -2.47 14.43 -14.37
C GLN A 176 -3.99 14.66 -14.35
N ALA A 177 -4.45 15.86 -13.96
CA ALA A 177 -5.86 16.22 -13.98
C ALA A 177 -6.46 16.11 -15.39
N ALA A 178 -5.78 16.64 -16.41
CA ALA A 178 -6.22 16.57 -17.81
C ALA A 178 -6.36 15.11 -18.28
N VAL A 179 -5.38 14.26 -17.98
CA VAL A 179 -5.43 12.82 -18.32
C VAL A 179 -6.59 12.12 -17.63
N LEU A 180 -6.82 12.39 -16.33
CA LEU A 180 -7.92 11.81 -15.57
C LEU A 180 -9.29 12.26 -16.08
N VAL A 181 -9.43 13.54 -16.45
CA VAL A 181 -10.65 14.05 -17.09
C VAL A 181 -10.89 13.34 -18.40
N TRP A 182 -9.88 13.26 -19.27
CA TRP A 182 -9.99 12.57 -20.56
C TRP A 182 -10.39 11.09 -20.37
N ALA A 183 -9.69 10.35 -19.52
CA ALA A 183 -10.01 8.96 -19.21
C ALA A 183 -11.42 8.77 -18.63
N SER A 184 -11.93 9.75 -17.86
CA SER A 184 -13.28 9.69 -17.29
C SER A 184 -14.39 9.78 -18.33
N PHE A 185 -14.14 10.47 -19.45
CA PHE A 185 -15.09 10.54 -20.57
C PHE A 185 -15.15 9.22 -21.33
N ASP A 186 -13.99 8.61 -21.56
CA ASP A 186 -13.88 7.36 -22.32
C ASP A 186 -14.45 6.18 -21.53
N LEU A 187 -14.13 6.08 -20.23
CA LEU A 187 -14.58 4.99 -19.36
C LEU A 187 -15.95 5.19 -18.72
N ARG A 188 -16.58 6.37 -18.87
CA ARG A 188 -17.86 6.76 -18.23
C ARG A 188 -17.89 6.58 -16.70
N ILE A 189 -16.73 6.68 -16.04
CA ILE A 189 -16.60 6.53 -14.58
C ILE A 189 -16.62 7.90 -13.93
N TRP A 190 -17.73 8.28 -13.28
CA TRP A 190 -17.88 9.60 -12.66
C TRP A 190 -16.92 9.84 -11.47
N GLN A 191 -16.47 8.79 -10.80
CA GLN A 191 -15.52 8.86 -9.68
C GLN A 191 -14.16 9.44 -10.13
N LEU A 192 -13.71 9.16 -11.35
CA LEU A 192 -12.49 9.73 -11.91
C LEU A 192 -12.61 11.25 -12.12
N ARG A 193 -13.81 11.73 -12.47
CA ARG A 193 -14.08 13.18 -12.58
C ARG A 193 -13.98 13.87 -11.23
N ALA A 194 -14.56 13.28 -10.19
CA ALA A 194 -14.50 13.84 -8.84
C ALA A 194 -13.05 13.93 -8.35
N PHE A 195 -12.23 12.90 -8.60
CA PHE A 195 -10.82 12.91 -8.24
C PHE A 195 -10.00 13.96 -9.02
N SER A 196 -10.26 14.12 -10.32
CA SER A 196 -9.54 15.08 -11.17
C SER A 196 -9.76 16.54 -10.78
N LEU A 197 -10.85 16.86 -10.09
CA LEU A 197 -11.14 18.21 -9.57
C LEU A 197 -10.45 18.49 -8.23
N GLY A 198 -9.93 17.46 -7.56
CA GLY A 198 -9.24 17.57 -6.28
C GLY A 198 -7.70 17.60 -6.39
N VAL A 199 -7.14 17.36 -7.59
CA VAL A 199 -5.72 17.45 -7.91
C VAL A 199 -5.40 18.81 -8.48
#